data_f45b9d16a61fd9bce95f57e18b253f67
#
_entry.id   f45b9d16a61fd9bce95f57e18b253f67
#
_cell.length_a   1.000
_cell.length_b   1.000
_cell.length_c   1.000
_cell.angle_alpha   90.00
_cell.angle_beta   90.00
_cell.angle_gamma   90.00
#
_symmetry.space_group_name_H-M   'P 1'
#
loop_
_entity.id
_entity.type
_entity.pdbx_description
1 polymer ?
#
loop_
_entity_poly.entity_id
_entity_poly.type
_entity_poly.pdbx_seq_one_letter_code
_entity_poly.pdbx_strand_id
1 'polypeptide(L)'
;GNAPGRLWRGLVAVILSFALFLQGAIPVQAALFGSFGVKDEKELGRKFDVLVRSRMPLVEDPEIKGYIQSIVDRLSKTFPPQPFPFTANVLLHNSMNAFAVPGGSVFVHTGLIMQLDHESELAGVLGHELAHVTQRHIATRMERAQAVTIGSLVGALAAALLGGGQGSGAIFAGSVAAGQAAMLNYSRMDETEADQIGLQYLTSAGYRPQGLQGAFEKIRRKQWASGIDIPEYLSTHPDVGGRINEIHARIQGLPAAVRNRKDDDTRFNRVKTLIWARYG
;
A
#
# COMPACT_ATOMS: atom_id res chain seq x y z
N GLY A 1 -52.10 -30.75 -50.81
CA GLY A 1 -50.72 -30.78 -50.43
C GLY A 1 -50.30 -29.49 -49.76
N ASN A 2 -50.37 -29.44 -48.43
CA ASN A 2 -49.89 -28.30 -47.66
C ASN A 2 -48.39 -28.43 -47.42
N ALA A 3 -47.61 -27.47 -47.89
CA ALA A 3 -46.18 -27.44 -47.75
C ALA A 3 -45.78 -26.94 -46.34
N PRO A 4 -45.07 -27.76 -45.52
CA PRO A 4 -44.63 -27.39 -44.17
C PRO A 4 -43.44 -26.41 -44.16
N GLY A 5 -42.97 -25.97 -45.32
CA GLY A 5 -41.73 -25.16 -45.42
C GLY A 5 -41.84 -23.67 -45.11
N ARG A 6 -43.07 -23.10 -45.08
CA ARG A 6 -43.21 -21.65 -44.90
C ARG A 6 -43.17 -21.19 -43.45
N LEU A 7 -43.75 -21.98 -42.57
CA LEU A 7 -43.75 -21.72 -41.12
C LEU A 7 -42.35 -21.84 -40.52
N TRP A 8 -41.55 -22.80 -40.97
CA TRP A 8 -40.17 -23.01 -40.51
C TRP A 8 -39.22 -21.87 -40.93
N ARG A 9 -39.39 -21.36 -42.15
CA ARG A 9 -38.61 -20.21 -42.66
C ARG A 9 -38.91 -18.92 -41.88
N GLY A 10 -40.14 -18.70 -41.45
CA GLY A 10 -40.53 -17.59 -40.59
C GLY A 10 -39.93 -17.67 -39.20
N LEU A 11 -39.96 -18.87 -38.62
CA LEU A 11 -39.39 -19.10 -37.26
C LEU A 11 -37.88 -18.92 -37.24
N VAL A 12 -37.17 -19.43 -38.25
CA VAL A 12 -35.70 -19.27 -38.37
C VAL A 12 -35.32 -17.83 -38.62
N ALA A 13 -36.10 -17.08 -39.41
CA ALA A 13 -35.85 -15.64 -39.64
C ALA A 13 -36.07 -14.81 -38.35
N VAL A 14 -37.08 -15.13 -37.54
CA VAL A 14 -37.33 -14.44 -36.26
C VAL A 14 -36.25 -14.76 -35.25
N ILE A 15 -35.79 -16.02 -35.17
CA ILE A 15 -34.71 -16.43 -34.26
C ILE A 15 -33.37 -15.77 -34.68
N LEU A 16 -33.06 -15.70 -35.98
CA LEU A 16 -31.86 -15.03 -36.48
C LEU A 16 -31.91 -13.51 -36.28
N SER A 17 -33.09 -12.88 -36.42
CA SER A 17 -33.24 -11.44 -36.12
C SER A 17 -33.11 -11.15 -34.62
N PHE A 18 -33.59 -12.04 -33.74
CA PHE A 18 -33.44 -11.90 -32.31
C PHE A 18 -31.98 -12.13 -31.87
N ALA A 19 -31.27 -13.08 -32.51
CA ALA A 19 -29.85 -13.36 -32.23
C ALA A 19 -28.95 -12.18 -32.74
N LEU A 20 -29.30 -11.49 -33.81
CA LEU A 20 -28.60 -10.29 -34.27
C LEU A 20 -28.88 -9.07 -33.39
N PHE A 21 -30.05 -8.97 -32.77
CA PHE A 21 -30.34 -7.92 -31.77
C PHE A 21 -29.58 -8.15 -30.43
N LEU A 22 -29.30 -9.41 -30.07
CA LEU A 22 -28.51 -9.74 -28.88
C LEU A 22 -26.98 -9.53 -29.08
N GLN A 23 -26.49 -9.53 -30.31
CA GLN A 23 -25.10 -9.22 -30.61
C GLN A 23 -24.78 -7.71 -30.64
N GLY A 24 -25.79 -6.86 -30.65
CA GLY A 24 -25.62 -5.39 -30.63
C GLY A 24 -25.60 -4.75 -29.23
N ALA A 25 -25.85 -5.53 -28.19
CA ALA A 25 -25.66 -5.09 -26.81
C ALA A 25 -24.20 -5.29 -26.37
N ILE A 26 -23.27 -4.57 -26.98
CA ILE A 26 -22.01 -4.24 -26.33
C ILE A 26 -22.42 -3.62 -24.98
N PRO A 27 -21.94 -4.13 -23.83
CA PRO A 27 -22.31 -3.52 -22.58
C PRO A 27 -21.76 -2.09 -22.56
N VAL A 28 -22.62 -1.13 -22.90
CA VAL A 28 -22.39 0.31 -22.75
C VAL A 28 -22.10 0.68 -21.29
N GLN A 29 -22.24 -0.28 -20.38
CA GLN A 29 -21.91 -0.13 -18.97
C GLN A 29 -20.41 0.04 -18.69
N ALA A 30 -19.51 -0.40 -19.56
CA ALA A 30 -18.07 -0.22 -19.37
C ALA A 30 -17.60 1.23 -19.65
N ALA A 31 -18.41 2.04 -20.35
CA ALA A 31 -18.06 3.42 -20.69
C ALA A 31 -18.56 4.48 -19.67
N LEU A 32 -19.37 4.07 -18.68
CA LEU A 32 -19.92 4.99 -17.68
C LEU A 32 -19.09 5.07 -16.39
N PHE A 33 -18.14 4.16 -16.20
CA PHE A 33 -17.19 4.22 -15.10
C PHE A 33 -15.83 4.59 -15.65
N GLY A 34 -15.45 5.86 -15.50
CA GLY A 34 -14.13 6.36 -15.89
C GLY A 34 -13.02 5.52 -15.24
N SER A 35 -11.92 5.32 -15.96
CA SER A 35 -10.71 4.68 -15.40
C SER A 35 -10.29 5.43 -14.13
N PHE A 36 -9.93 4.69 -13.07
CA PHE A 36 -9.41 5.26 -11.83
C PHE A 36 -8.06 5.96 -12.14
N GLY A 37 -8.11 7.27 -12.26
CA GLY A 37 -6.99 8.09 -12.72
C GLY A 37 -6.30 8.84 -11.59
N VAL A 38 -5.27 9.62 -11.93
CA VAL A 38 -4.51 10.46 -11.00
C VAL A 38 -5.40 11.40 -10.17
N LYS A 39 -6.48 11.92 -10.75
CA LYS A 39 -7.45 12.77 -10.03
C LYS A 39 -8.14 11.99 -8.91
N ASP A 40 -8.51 10.75 -9.18
CA ASP A 40 -9.17 9.87 -8.22
C ASP A 40 -8.20 9.43 -7.13
N GLU A 41 -6.93 9.18 -7.47
CA GLU A 41 -5.87 8.91 -6.50
C GLU A 41 -5.69 10.07 -5.52
N LYS A 42 -5.64 11.31 -6.02
CA LYS A 42 -5.55 12.52 -5.19
C LYS A 42 -6.76 12.68 -4.28
N GLU A 43 -7.96 12.47 -4.81
CA GLU A 43 -9.19 12.59 -4.02
C GLU A 43 -9.29 11.50 -2.96
N LEU A 44 -8.92 10.26 -3.31
CA LEU A 44 -8.85 9.14 -2.38
C LEU A 44 -7.89 9.45 -1.23
N GLY A 45 -6.66 9.86 -1.54
CA GLY A 45 -5.64 10.24 -0.56
C GLY A 45 -6.11 11.35 0.37
N ARG A 46 -6.71 12.41 -0.18
CA ARG A 46 -7.26 13.51 0.60
C ARG A 46 -8.38 13.07 1.55
N LYS A 47 -9.33 12.27 1.08
CA LYS A 47 -10.43 11.76 1.91
C LYS A 47 -9.93 10.79 2.98
N PHE A 48 -8.95 9.96 2.63
CA PHE A 48 -8.32 9.06 3.58
C PHE A 48 -7.56 9.84 4.68
N ASP A 49 -6.78 10.86 4.31
CA ASP A 49 -6.07 11.71 5.27
C ASP A 49 -7.05 12.38 6.26
N VAL A 50 -8.17 12.92 5.78
CA VAL A 50 -9.22 13.48 6.63
C VAL A 50 -9.78 12.42 7.60
N LEU A 51 -10.04 11.21 7.12
CA LEU A 51 -10.54 10.13 7.96
C LEU A 51 -9.52 9.74 9.05
N VAL A 52 -8.25 9.55 8.68
CA VAL A 52 -7.19 9.21 9.63
C VAL A 52 -7.08 10.29 10.70
N ARG A 53 -7.00 11.57 10.32
CA ARG A 53 -6.93 12.71 11.26
C ARG A 53 -8.12 12.80 12.19
N SER A 54 -9.29 12.34 11.77
CA SER A 54 -10.49 12.33 12.61
C SER A 54 -10.60 11.16 13.58
N ARG A 55 -9.81 10.10 13.38
CA ARG A 55 -9.95 8.82 14.08
C ARG A 55 -8.69 8.37 14.82
N MET A 56 -7.51 8.82 14.38
CA MET A 56 -6.22 8.37 14.90
C MET A 56 -5.46 9.55 15.50
N PRO A 57 -4.83 9.39 16.67
CA PRO A 57 -3.97 10.41 17.23
C PRO A 57 -2.69 10.55 16.39
N LEU A 58 -2.40 11.78 15.94
CA LEU A 58 -1.18 12.11 15.22
C LEU A 58 -0.14 12.71 16.16
N VAL A 59 1.12 12.43 15.86
CA VAL A 59 2.26 13.13 16.45
C VAL A 59 2.46 14.42 15.66
N GLU A 60 2.09 15.56 16.26
CA GLU A 60 2.20 16.88 15.62
C GLU A 60 3.51 17.61 15.96
N ASP A 61 4.44 16.94 16.64
CA ASP A 61 5.77 17.47 16.93
C ASP A 61 6.52 17.81 15.65
N PRO A 62 6.93 19.08 15.44
CA PRO A 62 7.56 19.49 14.19
C PRO A 62 8.90 18.83 13.93
N GLU A 63 9.68 18.52 14.99
CA GLU A 63 10.97 17.86 14.84
C GLU A 63 10.81 16.41 14.40
N ILE A 64 9.87 15.67 15.01
CA ILE A 64 9.59 14.28 14.65
C ILE A 64 9.02 14.23 13.22
N LYS A 65 8.01 15.03 12.91
CA LYS A 65 7.41 15.08 11.56
C LYS A 65 8.41 15.50 10.51
N GLY A 66 9.16 16.56 10.76
CA GLY A 66 10.17 17.08 9.84
C GLY A 66 11.28 16.06 9.57
N TYR A 67 11.66 15.27 10.56
CA TYR A 67 12.62 14.19 10.39
C TYR A 67 12.08 13.10 9.46
N ILE A 68 10.88 12.57 9.71
CA ILE A 68 10.28 11.54 8.85
C ILE A 68 10.07 12.08 7.43
N GLN A 69 9.59 13.34 7.29
CA GLN A 69 9.47 14.00 5.99
C GLN A 69 10.83 14.07 5.27
N SER A 70 11.92 14.34 5.98
CA SER A 70 13.26 14.42 5.38
C SER A 70 13.72 13.07 4.79
N ILE A 71 13.32 11.93 5.38
CA ILE A 71 13.58 10.60 4.81
C ILE A 71 12.75 10.40 3.54
N VAL A 72 11.45 10.71 3.60
CA VAL A 72 10.55 10.61 2.44
C VAL A 72 11.05 11.50 1.29
N ASP A 73 11.45 12.75 1.56
CA ASP A 73 11.97 13.66 0.56
C ASP A 73 13.29 13.16 -0.07
N ARG A 74 14.15 12.56 0.75
CA ARG A 74 15.42 11.98 0.28
C ARG A 74 15.18 10.78 -0.64
N LEU A 75 14.23 9.91 -0.31
CA LEU A 75 13.80 8.79 -1.15
C LEU A 75 13.13 9.29 -2.43
N SER A 76 12.26 10.30 -2.34
CA SER A 76 11.50 10.85 -3.47
C SER A 76 12.37 11.43 -4.58
N LYS A 77 13.58 11.83 -4.27
CA LYS A 77 14.55 12.32 -5.27
C LYS A 77 15.12 11.22 -6.15
N THR A 78 14.88 9.96 -5.84
CA THR A 78 15.50 8.80 -6.53
C THR A 78 14.59 8.15 -7.57
N PHE A 79 13.33 8.52 -7.62
CA PHE A 79 12.37 7.96 -8.57
C PHE A 79 11.79 9.00 -9.54
N PRO A 80 11.18 8.57 -10.66
CA PRO A 80 10.61 9.49 -11.65
C PRO A 80 9.59 10.45 -11.04
N PRO A 81 9.44 11.66 -11.57
CA PRO A 81 8.46 12.63 -11.08
C PRO A 81 7.07 12.03 -10.94
N GLN A 82 6.44 12.26 -9.80
CA GLN A 82 5.09 11.80 -9.51
C GLN A 82 4.09 12.95 -9.64
N PRO A 83 2.81 12.66 -9.97
CA PRO A 83 1.80 13.70 -10.19
C PRO A 83 1.31 14.39 -8.91
N PHE A 84 1.82 13.96 -7.75
CA PHE A 84 1.52 14.51 -6.43
C PHE A 84 2.75 14.46 -5.52
N PRO A 85 2.86 15.37 -4.53
CA PRO A 85 3.92 15.31 -3.53
C PRO A 85 3.67 14.17 -2.53
N PHE A 86 4.73 13.71 -1.86
CA PHE A 86 4.62 12.78 -0.74
C PHE A 86 4.68 13.54 0.59
N THR A 87 3.72 13.27 1.46
CA THR A 87 3.61 13.91 2.78
C THR A 87 3.65 12.86 3.88
N ALA A 88 4.63 12.97 4.77
CA ALA A 88 4.77 12.07 5.91
C ALA A 88 3.87 12.48 7.08
N ASN A 89 3.23 11.48 7.69
CA ASN A 89 2.44 11.60 8.89
C ASN A 89 2.90 10.55 9.90
N VAL A 90 2.93 10.90 11.18
CA VAL A 90 3.29 9.98 12.26
C VAL A 90 2.06 9.72 13.11
N LEU A 91 1.66 8.45 13.21
CA LEU A 91 0.53 8.01 14.03
C LEU A 91 1.03 7.54 15.39
N LEU A 92 0.41 8.04 16.46
CA LEU A 92 0.68 7.57 17.81
C LEU A 92 0.01 6.20 18.00
N HIS A 93 0.72 5.15 17.66
CA HIS A 93 0.24 3.78 17.73
C HIS A 93 1.39 2.80 17.97
N ASN A 94 1.17 1.80 18.85
CA ASN A 94 2.24 0.89 19.32
C ASN A 94 2.54 -0.27 18.34
N SER A 95 1.74 -0.46 17.29
CA SER A 95 2.00 -1.53 16.32
C SER A 95 3.19 -1.20 15.42
N MET A 96 3.87 -2.24 14.93
CA MET A 96 4.88 -2.12 13.88
C MET A 96 4.17 -1.99 12.54
N ASN A 97 3.87 -0.76 12.11
CA ASN A 97 3.20 -0.51 10.85
C ASN A 97 3.67 0.78 10.19
N ALA A 98 3.69 0.78 8.87
CA ALA A 98 3.76 1.94 8.00
C ALA A 98 3.00 1.62 6.72
N PHE A 99 2.46 2.63 6.07
CA PHE A 99 1.76 2.46 4.79
C PHE A 99 1.73 3.77 4.02
N ALA A 100 1.64 3.67 2.70
CA ALA A 100 1.38 4.81 1.83
C ALA A 100 0.10 4.58 1.04
N VAL A 101 -0.66 5.66 0.82
CA VAL A 101 -1.91 5.60 0.08
C VAL A 101 -1.80 6.34 -1.25
N PRO A 102 -2.58 5.98 -2.28
CA PRO A 102 -2.67 6.74 -3.51
C PRO A 102 -2.91 8.22 -3.21
N GLY A 103 -2.25 9.12 -3.95
CA GLY A 103 -2.29 10.55 -3.67
C GLY A 103 -1.15 11.06 -2.80
N GLY A 104 -0.27 10.17 -2.29
CA GLY A 104 1.04 10.51 -1.73
C GLY A 104 1.11 10.68 -0.21
N SER A 105 0.04 10.40 0.56
CA SER A 105 0.14 10.42 2.02
C SER A 105 0.83 9.15 2.52
N VAL A 106 1.87 9.33 3.33
CA VAL A 106 2.66 8.26 3.97
C VAL A 106 2.42 8.33 5.47
N PHE A 107 2.11 7.20 6.08
CA PHE A 107 1.84 7.08 7.51
C PHE A 107 2.83 6.11 8.16
N VAL A 108 3.35 6.51 9.32
CA VAL A 108 4.30 5.70 10.09
C VAL A 108 3.82 5.64 11.54
N HIS A 109 3.73 4.46 12.10
CA HIS A 109 3.39 4.27 13.51
C HIS A 109 4.61 4.51 14.40
N THR A 110 4.42 5.16 15.54
CA THR A 110 5.48 5.32 16.55
C THR A 110 6.06 3.97 16.97
N GLY A 111 5.23 2.93 17.06
CA GLY A 111 5.66 1.57 17.37
C GLY A 111 6.67 0.99 16.40
N LEU A 112 6.57 1.28 15.10
CA LEU A 112 7.58 0.89 14.12
C LEU A 112 8.90 1.64 14.40
N ILE A 113 8.86 2.97 14.52
CA ILE A 113 10.05 3.80 14.76
C ILE A 113 10.80 3.33 16.00
N MET A 114 10.07 3.05 17.08
CA MET A 114 10.67 2.64 18.37
C MET A 114 11.31 1.24 18.33
N GLN A 115 10.85 0.34 17.48
CA GLN A 115 11.34 -1.04 17.40
C GLN A 115 12.46 -1.25 16.37
N LEU A 116 12.70 -0.27 15.49
CA LEU A 116 13.84 -0.28 14.58
C LEU A 116 15.11 0.23 15.28
N ASP A 117 16.29 -0.24 14.84
CA ASP A 117 17.58 0.14 15.41
C ASP A 117 18.30 1.20 14.57
N HIS A 118 18.04 1.24 13.26
CA HIS A 118 18.75 2.07 12.30
C HIS A 118 17.82 2.92 11.43
N GLU A 119 18.30 4.13 11.06
CA GLU A 119 17.60 4.99 10.09
C GLU A 119 17.37 4.27 8.77
N SER A 120 18.34 3.47 8.31
CA SER A 120 18.22 2.70 7.08
C SER A 120 17.11 1.66 7.11
N GLU A 121 16.76 1.12 8.28
CA GLU A 121 15.62 0.21 8.42
C GLU A 121 14.29 0.93 8.20
N LEU A 122 14.14 2.11 8.80
CA LEU A 122 12.97 2.95 8.56
C LEU A 122 12.89 3.42 7.11
N ALA A 123 14.00 3.87 6.54
CA ALA A 123 14.09 4.26 5.14
C ALA A 123 13.79 3.08 4.20
N GLY A 124 14.16 1.86 4.58
CA GLY A 124 13.87 0.63 3.84
C GLY A 124 12.37 0.37 3.77
N VAL A 125 11.68 0.39 4.91
CA VAL A 125 10.21 0.25 4.94
C VAL A 125 9.55 1.36 4.15
N LEU A 126 9.94 2.63 4.35
CA LEU A 126 9.37 3.75 3.62
C LEU A 126 9.61 3.66 2.11
N GLY A 127 10.79 3.19 1.70
CA GLY A 127 11.11 2.95 0.28
C GLY A 127 10.21 1.89 -0.34
N HIS A 128 9.90 0.84 0.40
CA HIS A 128 8.96 -0.21 0.00
C HIS A 128 7.53 0.36 -0.15
N GLU A 129 7.04 1.13 0.82
CA GLU A 129 5.72 1.77 0.75
C GLU A 129 5.60 2.75 -0.41
N LEU A 130 6.65 3.57 -0.62
CA LEU A 130 6.71 4.48 -1.76
C LEU A 130 6.74 3.74 -3.10
N ALA A 131 7.36 2.55 -3.17
CA ALA A 131 7.34 1.71 -4.36
C ALA A 131 5.92 1.26 -4.70
N HIS A 132 5.10 0.86 -3.71
CA HIS A 132 3.70 0.52 -3.95
C HIS A 132 2.91 1.67 -4.60
N VAL A 133 3.16 2.91 -4.19
CA VAL A 133 2.49 4.09 -4.75
C VAL A 133 3.03 4.42 -6.14
N THR A 134 4.36 4.44 -6.33
CA THR A 134 4.97 4.79 -7.62
C THR A 134 4.70 3.76 -8.71
N GLN A 135 4.52 2.48 -8.35
CA GLN A 135 4.08 1.40 -9.23
C GLN A 135 2.55 1.29 -9.33
N ARG A 136 1.82 2.17 -8.62
CA ARG A 136 0.36 2.26 -8.65
C ARG A 136 -0.36 0.95 -8.31
N HIS A 137 0.19 0.14 -7.39
CA HIS A 137 -0.37 -1.19 -7.08
C HIS A 137 -1.82 -1.13 -6.63
N ILE A 138 -2.18 -0.22 -5.70
CA ILE A 138 -3.58 -0.02 -5.26
C ILE A 138 -4.42 0.55 -6.41
N ALA A 139 -3.92 1.58 -7.12
CA ALA A 139 -4.67 2.21 -8.21
C ALA A 139 -5.02 1.21 -9.32
N THR A 140 -4.07 0.37 -9.73
CA THR A 140 -4.29 -0.69 -10.74
C THR A 140 -5.35 -1.70 -10.30
N ARG A 141 -5.40 -2.04 -9.01
CA ARG A 141 -6.45 -2.93 -8.45
C ARG A 141 -7.81 -2.27 -8.48
N MET A 142 -7.87 -0.97 -8.17
CA MET A 142 -9.10 -0.20 -8.23
C MET A 142 -9.63 -0.06 -9.64
N GLU A 143 -8.75 0.14 -10.63
CA GLU A 143 -9.10 0.14 -12.04
C GLU A 143 -9.75 -1.19 -12.47
N ARG A 144 -9.23 -2.32 -11.94
CA ARG A 144 -9.77 -3.66 -12.23
C ARG A 144 -11.08 -3.97 -11.50
N ALA A 145 -11.30 -3.38 -10.34
CA ALA A 145 -12.44 -3.68 -9.47
C ALA A 145 -13.79 -3.15 -9.96
N GLN A 146 -13.84 -2.43 -11.07
CA GLN A 146 -15.02 -1.83 -11.73
C GLN A 146 -16.22 -1.56 -10.80
N ALA A 147 -16.72 -0.32 -10.75
CA ALA A 147 -17.91 0.07 -9.98
C ALA A 147 -17.74 0.29 -8.46
N VAL A 148 -16.59 0.79 -8.01
CA VAL A 148 -16.40 1.16 -6.60
C VAL A 148 -16.37 2.69 -6.48
N THR A 149 -17.12 3.26 -5.54
CA THR A 149 -17.07 4.70 -5.27
C THR A 149 -15.84 5.06 -4.45
N ILE A 150 -15.32 6.28 -4.59
CA ILE A 150 -14.18 6.75 -3.77
C ILE A 150 -14.50 6.63 -2.27
N GLY A 151 -15.74 6.88 -1.86
CA GLY A 151 -16.16 6.73 -0.46
C GLY A 151 -16.02 5.29 0.07
N SER A 152 -16.43 4.29 -0.73
CA SER A 152 -16.28 2.88 -0.34
C SER A 152 -14.80 2.44 -0.35
N LEU A 153 -13.98 3.01 -1.23
CA LEU A 153 -12.53 2.77 -1.25
C LEU A 153 -11.82 3.34 -0.02
N VAL A 154 -12.20 4.55 0.43
CA VAL A 154 -11.70 5.11 1.69
C VAL A 154 -12.00 4.19 2.86
N GLY A 155 -13.23 3.67 2.95
CA GLY A 155 -13.62 2.71 3.97
C GLY A 155 -12.84 1.40 3.90
N ALA A 156 -12.62 0.88 2.69
CA ALA A 156 -11.87 -0.36 2.48
C ALA A 156 -10.38 -0.21 2.84
N LEU A 157 -9.75 0.89 2.43
CA LEU A 157 -8.37 1.22 2.82
C LEU A 157 -8.24 1.37 4.34
N ALA A 158 -9.18 2.07 4.97
CA ALA A 158 -9.18 2.23 6.42
C ALA A 158 -9.31 0.88 7.14
N ALA A 159 -10.18 -0.01 6.66
CA ALA A 159 -10.32 -1.36 7.21
C ALA A 159 -9.04 -2.20 7.02
N ALA A 160 -8.38 -2.10 5.86
CA ALA A 160 -7.17 -2.85 5.56
C ALA A 160 -5.94 -2.34 6.33
N LEU A 161 -5.77 -1.01 6.42
CA LEU A 161 -4.54 -0.39 6.91
C LEU A 161 -4.60 0.01 8.39
N LEU A 162 -5.80 0.19 8.95
CA LEU A 162 -6.02 0.62 10.33
C LEU A 162 -6.80 -0.40 11.17
N GLY A 163 -7.33 -1.45 10.54
CA GLY A 163 -8.27 -2.40 11.14
C GLY A 163 -7.66 -3.65 11.77
N GLY A 164 -6.35 -3.80 11.82
CA GLY A 164 -5.64 -5.04 12.18
C GLY A 164 -5.70 -5.52 13.65
N GLY A 165 -6.37 -4.81 14.55
CA GLY A 165 -6.55 -5.23 15.96
C GLY A 165 -7.97 -5.68 16.27
N GLN A 166 -8.14 -6.62 17.19
CA GLN A 166 -9.44 -7.20 17.59
C GLN A 166 -10.50 -6.19 18.12
N GLY A 167 -10.19 -4.92 18.20
CA GLY A 167 -11.13 -3.87 18.63
C GLY A 167 -11.39 -2.77 17.60
N SER A 168 -10.50 -2.59 16.62
CA SER A 168 -10.61 -1.50 15.64
C SER A 168 -11.38 -1.89 14.38
N GLY A 169 -11.44 -3.18 14.03
CA GLY A 169 -12.21 -3.68 12.89
C GLY A 169 -13.70 -3.37 12.95
N ALA A 170 -14.27 -3.26 14.16
CA ALA A 170 -15.68 -2.92 14.35
C ALA A 170 -16.02 -1.46 13.99
N ILE A 171 -15.03 -0.57 14.00
CA ILE A 171 -15.23 0.86 13.72
C ILE A 171 -15.36 1.11 12.20
N PHE A 172 -14.75 0.23 11.37
CA PHE A 172 -14.72 0.37 9.92
C PHE A 172 -15.51 -0.74 9.19
N ALA A 173 -15.96 -1.78 9.90
CA ALA A 173 -16.60 -2.95 9.31
C ALA A 173 -18.12 -2.80 9.16
N GLY A 174 -18.53 -2.24 8.02
CA GLY A 174 -19.74 -2.78 7.38
C GLY A 174 -19.35 -4.02 6.53
N SER A 175 -20.19 -5.03 6.42
CA SER A 175 -19.92 -6.29 5.71
C SER A 175 -19.41 -6.13 4.26
N VAL A 176 -19.69 -5.02 3.61
CA VAL A 176 -19.20 -4.64 2.28
C VAL A 176 -17.73 -4.18 2.34
N ALA A 177 -17.33 -3.44 3.39
CA ALA A 177 -15.98 -2.93 3.53
C ALA A 177 -14.95 -4.05 3.77
N ALA A 178 -15.30 -5.11 4.50
CA ALA A 178 -14.41 -6.24 4.75
C ALA A 178 -14.11 -7.05 3.46
N GLY A 179 -15.10 -7.25 2.59
CA GLY A 179 -14.90 -7.89 1.29
C GLY A 179 -14.04 -7.05 0.34
N GLN A 180 -14.19 -5.73 0.38
CA GLN A 180 -13.38 -4.81 -0.41
C GLN A 180 -11.96 -4.65 0.15
N ALA A 181 -11.77 -4.70 1.47
CA ALA A 181 -10.46 -4.68 2.10
C ALA A 181 -9.59 -5.87 1.65
N ALA A 182 -10.19 -7.07 1.51
CA ALA A 182 -9.48 -8.24 0.99
C ALA A 182 -9.00 -8.06 -0.46
N MET A 183 -9.68 -7.24 -1.26
CA MET A 183 -9.25 -6.91 -2.63
C MET A 183 -8.04 -5.96 -2.67
N LEU A 184 -7.74 -5.30 -1.57
CA LEU A 184 -6.62 -4.35 -1.47
C LEU A 184 -5.32 -5.01 -0.97
N ASN A 185 -5.38 -6.27 -0.51
CA ASN A 185 -4.18 -7.00 -0.11
C ASN A 185 -3.24 -7.16 -1.32
N TYR A 186 -1.98 -6.82 -1.14
CA TYR A 186 -0.97 -6.93 -2.19
C TYR A 186 -0.75 -8.38 -2.61
N SER A 187 -0.53 -8.61 -3.89
CA SER A 187 -0.13 -9.93 -4.38
C SER A 187 1.36 -10.16 -4.12
N ARG A 188 1.80 -11.42 -4.14
CA ARG A 188 3.24 -11.74 -4.07
C ARG A 188 4.06 -11.04 -5.15
N MET A 189 3.48 -10.82 -6.33
CA MET A 189 4.14 -10.08 -7.42
C MET A 189 4.31 -8.60 -7.08
N ASP A 190 3.26 -7.96 -6.56
CA ASP A 190 3.33 -6.56 -6.11
C ASP A 190 4.38 -6.40 -5.00
N GLU A 191 4.44 -7.36 -4.06
CA GLU A 191 5.42 -7.36 -2.99
C GLU A 191 6.86 -7.52 -3.50
N THR A 192 7.08 -8.47 -4.42
CA THR A 192 8.40 -8.68 -5.03
C THR A 192 8.84 -7.44 -5.82
N GLU A 193 7.93 -6.80 -6.55
CA GLU A 193 8.22 -5.55 -7.26
C GLU A 193 8.52 -4.41 -6.30
N ALA A 194 7.72 -4.25 -5.25
CA ALA A 194 7.95 -3.23 -4.23
C ALA A 194 9.27 -3.43 -3.47
N ASP A 195 9.67 -4.68 -3.19
CA ASP A 195 10.98 -4.98 -2.60
C ASP A 195 12.14 -4.58 -3.50
N GLN A 196 12.05 -4.89 -4.79
CA GLN A 196 13.10 -4.56 -5.77
C GLN A 196 13.24 -3.05 -5.94
N ILE A 197 12.12 -2.39 -6.19
CA ILE A 197 12.07 -0.95 -6.42
C ILE A 197 12.40 -0.19 -5.13
N GLY A 198 11.87 -0.63 -3.98
CA GLY A 198 12.17 -0.06 -2.67
C GLY A 198 13.65 -0.17 -2.31
N LEU A 199 14.29 -1.32 -2.57
CA LEU A 199 15.73 -1.50 -2.40
C LEU A 199 16.54 -0.58 -3.33
N GLN A 200 16.07 -0.38 -4.56
CA GLN A 200 16.68 0.57 -5.49
C GLN A 200 16.56 2.01 -4.97
N TYR A 201 15.40 2.43 -4.48
CA TYR A 201 15.21 3.77 -3.89
C TYR A 201 16.11 3.96 -2.67
N LEU A 202 16.13 2.99 -1.76
CA LEU A 202 16.95 2.99 -0.56
C LEU A 202 18.45 3.21 -0.91
N THR A 203 18.96 2.41 -1.84
CA THR A 203 20.38 2.45 -2.23
C THR A 203 20.72 3.70 -3.02
N SER A 204 19.85 4.17 -3.92
CA SER A 204 20.02 5.41 -4.69
C SER A 204 19.98 6.65 -3.79
N ALA A 205 19.16 6.61 -2.71
CA ALA A 205 19.15 7.65 -1.68
C ALA A 205 20.37 7.64 -0.76
N GLY A 206 21.31 6.71 -0.97
CA GLY A 206 22.56 6.63 -0.21
C GLY A 206 22.48 5.89 1.12
N TYR A 207 21.36 5.24 1.41
CA TYR A 207 21.20 4.41 2.61
C TYR A 207 21.93 3.07 2.51
N ARG A 208 22.12 2.43 3.65
CA ARG A 208 22.63 1.07 3.75
C ARG A 208 21.58 0.08 3.26
N PRO A 209 21.90 -0.81 2.29
CA PRO A 209 20.91 -1.72 1.68
C PRO A 209 20.34 -2.75 2.65
N GLN A 210 21.10 -3.15 3.69
CA GLN A 210 20.63 -4.10 4.71
C GLN A 210 19.49 -3.55 5.57
N GLY A 211 19.18 -2.24 5.48
CA GLY A 211 18.09 -1.64 6.23
C GLY A 211 16.74 -2.31 5.92
N LEU A 212 16.40 -2.54 4.65
CA LEU A 212 15.15 -3.21 4.27
C LEU A 212 15.07 -4.63 4.82
N GLN A 213 16.15 -5.42 4.68
CA GLN A 213 16.24 -6.77 5.22
C GLN A 213 16.07 -6.78 6.74
N GLY A 214 16.82 -5.91 7.45
CA GLY A 214 16.80 -5.82 8.92
C GLY A 214 15.42 -5.45 9.47
N ALA A 215 14.73 -4.52 8.82
CA ALA A 215 13.36 -4.16 9.18
C ALA A 215 12.42 -5.38 9.06
N PHE A 216 12.46 -6.09 7.94
CA PHE A 216 11.61 -7.27 7.72
C PHE A 216 11.93 -8.43 8.68
N GLU A 217 13.19 -8.63 9.03
CA GLU A 217 13.58 -9.60 10.04
C GLU A 217 13.00 -9.25 11.42
N LYS A 218 12.95 -7.98 11.80
CA LYS A 218 12.34 -7.52 13.04
C LYS A 218 10.83 -7.70 13.04
N ILE A 219 10.16 -7.34 11.95
CA ILE A 219 8.72 -7.55 11.79
C ILE A 219 8.38 -9.04 11.90
N ARG A 220 9.15 -9.91 11.24
CA ARG A 220 8.97 -11.37 11.34
C ARG A 220 9.23 -11.91 12.75
N ARG A 221 10.28 -11.45 13.46
CA ARG A 221 10.53 -11.86 14.85
C ARG A 221 9.39 -11.47 15.78
N LYS A 222 8.80 -10.29 15.58
CA LYS A 222 7.64 -9.84 16.35
C LYS A 222 6.44 -10.76 16.15
N GLN A 223 6.20 -11.22 14.93
CA GLN A 223 5.15 -12.21 14.63
C GLN A 223 5.32 -13.49 15.44
N TRP A 224 6.53 -14.05 15.49
CA TRP A 224 6.79 -15.29 16.22
C TRP A 224 6.68 -15.12 17.74
N ALA A 225 7.08 -13.96 18.27
CA ALA A 225 7.00 -13.68 19.70
C ALA A 225 5.55 -13.44 20.16
N SER A 226 4.67 -12.94 19.33
CA SER A 226 3.27 -12.62 19.66
C SER A 226 2.33 -13.84 19.61
N GLY A 227 2.77 -14.97 19.05
CA GLY A 227 2.04 -16.25 19.00
C GLY A 227 0.76 -16.22 18.15
N ILE A 228 -0.24 -15.43 18.51
CA ILE A 228 -1.57 -15.37 17.87
C ILE A 228 -1.77 -14.04 17.14
N ASP A 229 -1.10 -12.97 17.56
CA ASP A 229 -1.26 -11.65 16.95
C ASP A 229 -0.31 -11.46 15.76
N ILE A 230 -0.87 -11.51 14.57
CA ILE A 230 -0.13 -11.16 13.34
C ILE A 230 0.16 -9.65 13.39
N PRO A 231 1.44 -9.21 13.29
CA PRO A 231 1.74 -7.80 13.16
C PRO A 231 0.93 -7.17 12.03
N GLU A 232 0.38 -5.99 12.27
CA GLU A 232 -0.53 -5.30 11.37
C GLU A 232 0.08 -5.13 9.97
N TYR A 233 1.37 -4.86 9.89
CA TYR A 233 2.11 -4.80 8.63
C TYR A 233 1.98 -6.08 7.79
N LEU A 234 2.04 -7.26 8.42
CA LEU A 234 1.97 -8.54 7.72
C LEU A 234 0.56 -8.89 7.21
N SER A 235 -0.48 -8.23 7.72
CA SER A 235 -1.84 -8.43 7.24
C SER A 235 -2.04 -7.90 5.81
N THR A 236 -1.30 -6.86 5.45
CA THR A 236 -1.33 -6.24 4.12
C THR A 236 -0.16 -6.68 3.24
N HIS A 237 0.98 -7.09 3.85
CA HIS A 237 2.24 -7.48 3.20
C HIS A 237 2.61 -8.94 3.50
N PRO A 238 2.05 -9.91 2.77
CA PRO A 238 2.26 -11.32 3.06
C PRO A 238 3.67 -11.82 2.71
N ASP A 239 4.00 -13.02 3.24
CA ASP A 239 5.19 -13.83 2.88
C ASP A 239 6.55 -13.15 3.10
N VAL A 240 6.69 -12.40 4.19
CA VAL A 240 7.96 -11.73 4.53
C VAL A 240 9.15 -12.71 4.62
N GLY A 241 8.90 -13.98 4.98
CA GLY A 241 9.96 -14.97 5.14
C GLY A 241 10.72 -15.29 3.84
N GLY A 242 9.99 -15.56 2.76
CA GLY A 242 10.57 -15.79 1.43
C GLY A 242 11.25 -14.53 0.87
N ARG A 243 10.61 -13.40 1.04
CA ARG A 243 11.08 -12.09 0.59
C ARG A 243 12.42 -11.68 1.22
N ILE A 244 12.64 -11.96 2.50
CA ILE A 244 13.95 -11.69 3.17
C ILE A 244 15.09 -12.35 2.43
N ASN A 245 14.93 -13.62 2.00
CA ASN A 245 15.98 -14.35 1.28
C ASN A 245 16.25 -13.73 -0.10
N GLU A 246 15.21 -13.32 -0.80
CA GLU A 246 15.35 -12.63 -2.10
C GLU A 246 16.06 -11.28 -1.96
N ILE A 247 15.67 -10.47 -0.97
CA ILE A 247 16.33 -9.20 -0.66
C ILE A 247 17.80 -9.43 -0.32
N HIS A 248 18.10 -10.43 0.52
CA HIS A 248 19.48 -10.80 0.86
C HIS A 248 20.29 -11.11 -0.41
N ALA A 249 19.79 -11.98 -1.28
CA ALA A 249 20.48 -12.34 -2.52
C ALA A 249 20.74 -11.10 -3.42
N ARG A 250 19.78 -10.20 -3.53
CA ARG A 250 19.94 -8.95 -4.28
C ARG A 250 20.99 -8.04 -3.67
N ILE A 251 21.03 -7.91 -2.33
CA ILE A 251 22.06 -7.14 -1.62
C ILE A 251 23.45 -7.70 -1.89
N GLN A 252 23.62 -9.04 -1.92
CA GLN A 252 24.89 -9.66 -2.22
C GLN A 252 25.40 -9.35 -3.64
N GLY A 253 24.49 -9.12 -4.58
CA GLY A 253 24.82 -8.68 -5.95
C GLY A 253 25.21 -7.21 -6.10
N LEU A 254 25.04 -6.38 -5.07
CA LEU A 254 25.39 -4.95 -5.12
C LEU A 254 26.91 -4.73 -5.06
N PRO A 255 27.43 -3.63 -5.66
CA PRO A 255 28.83 -3.25 -5.50
C PRO A 255 29.25 -3.15 -4.04
N ALA A 256 30.48 -3.53 -3.70
CA ALA A 256 30.99 -3.51 -2.32
C ALA A 256 30.87 -2.13 -1.66
N ALA A 257 31.10 -1.05 -2.42
CA ALA A 257 30.96 0.33 -1.93
C ALA A 257 29.53 0.67 -1.47
N VAL A 258 28.51 0.06 -2.07
CA VAL A 258 27.10 0.23 -1.67
C VAL A 258 26.80 -0.71 -0.50
N ARG A 259 27.20 -1.96 -0.60
CA ARG A 259 26.93 -3.01 0.38
C ARG A 259 27.53 -2.72 1.76
N ASN A 260 28.69 -2.04 1.80
CA ASN A 260 29.44 -1.74 3.01
C ASN A 260 29.15 -0.34 3.60
N ARG A 261 28.12 0.34 3.15
CA ARG A 261 27.68 1.62 3.73
C ARG A 261 27.40 1.46 5.22
N LYS A 262 27.62 2.53 5.96
CA LYS A 262 27.35 2.61 7.40
C LYS A 262 26.11 3.47 7.64
N ASP A 263 25.43 3.19 8.72
CA ASP A 263 24.36 4.04 9.23
C ASP A 263 24.95 5.22 10.01
N ASP A 264 24.28 6.37 9.95
CA ASP A 264 24.40 7.46 10.91
C ASP A 264 23.06 7.62 11.61
N ASP A 265 22.96 7.04 12.79
CA ASP A 265 21.74 6.98 13.56
C ASP A 265 21.56 8.15 14.54
N THR A 266 22.40 9.19 14.46
CA THR A 266 22.38 10.32 15.41
C THR A 266 21.02 10.99 15.45
N ARG A 267 20.45 11.35 14.31
CA ARG A 267 19.12 11.97 14.23
C ARG A 267 18.00 10.96 14.55
N PHE A 268 18.16 9.73 14.11
CA PHE A 268 17.19 8.67 14.38
C PHE A 268 17.04 8.43 15.89
N ASN A 269 18.16 8.26 16.59
CA ASN A 269 18.16 8.05 18.04
C ASN A 269 17.58 9.26 18.81
N ARG A 270 17.86 10.49 18.34
CA ARG A 270 17.26 11.69 18.90
C ARG A 270 15.73 11.67 18.75
N VAL A 271 15.20 11.32 17.58
CA VAL A 271 13.76 11.24 17.37
C VAL A 271 13.11 10.14 18.21
N LYS A 272 13.76 8.98 18.34
CA LYS A 272 13.30 7.92 19.28
C LYS A 272 13.23 8.42 20.71
N THR A 273 14.24 9.16 21.16
CA THR A 273 14.25 9.77 22.50
C THR A 273 13.10 10.76 22.68
N LEU A 274 12.81 11.59 21.67
CA LEU A 274 11.69 12.53 21.70
C LEU A 274 10.33 11.82 21.75
N ILE A 275 10.16 10.75 20.96
CA ILE A 275 8.94 9.94 20.97
C ILE A 275 8.76 9.32 22.39
N TRP A 276 9.81 8.70 22.91
CA TRP A 276 9.74 8.11 24.26
C TRP A 276 9.43 9.14 25.35
N ALA A 277 10.08 10.30 25.31
CA ALA A 277 9.92 11.31 26.35
C ALA A 277 8.56 12.05 26.31
N ARG A 278 7.91 12.14 25.14
CA ARG A 278 6.68 12.93 24.96
C ARG A 278 5.42 12.07 24.85
N TYR A 279 5.57 10.81 24.45
CA TYR A 279 4.46 9.93 24.08
C TYR A 279 4.61 8.50 24.65
N GLY A 280 5.74 8.18 25.32
CA GLY A 280 6.03 6.89 25.94
C GLY A 280 5.43 6.64 27.32
#